data_7e3fd197ba1616bff9f0cc0e5bd22c51
#
_entry.id   7e3fd197ba1616bff9f0cc0e5bd22c51
#
_cell.length_a   1.000
_cell.length_b   1.000
_cell.length_c   1.000
_cell.angle_alpha   90.00
_cell.angle_beta   90.00
_cell.angle_gamma   90.00
#
_symmetry.space_group_name_H-M   'P 1'
#
loop_
_entity.id
_entity.type
_entity.pdbx_description
1 polymer ?
#
loop_
_entity_poly.entity_id
_entity_poly.type
_entity_poly.pdbx_seq_one_letter_code
_entity_poly.pdbx_strand_id
1 'polypeptide(L)'
;MATALHTSDLSGMEVLDLSTYAEFSRRHHRSRDVVREIEALQRLAHVFATDPPKILQELVSISMALCGADSAGISLEESTPTGQTQFRWIATDGAYSPYLGAVLPSLFSPCGTCLSSSAPQLFRVSKLYLDTIGVDAPPVTDGLLIPWQVDQTRGTIWVIAHVACQLFDQEDYRILRSLADFAAIAVRHSAQQEELTQQTAANAALAMANELAHRINNPLQSLMNTVFLASQGGTDAADFARQAVDDTVKLSALVKELLHLRKSY
;
A
#
# COMPACT_ATOMS: atom_id res chain seq x y z
N MET A 1 -33.06 -26.74 6.00
CA MET A 1 -33.27 -25.84 4.84
C MET A 1 -32.77 -24.46 5.21
N ALA A 2 -31.53 -24.18 4.94
CA ALA A 2 -30.97 -22.84 5.14
C ALA A 2 -31.19 -22.07 3.85
N THR A 3 -32.04 -21.09 3.89
CA THR A 3 -32.36 -20.18 2.78
C THR A 3 -31.10 -19.34 2.52
N ALA A 4 -30.50 -19.53 1.36
CA ALA A 4 -29.45 -18.62 0.85
C ALA A 4 -30.05 -17.20 0.87
N LEU A 5 -29.44 -16.30 1.64
CA LEU A 5 -29.76 -14.89 1.61
C LEU A 5 -29.35 -14.34 0.24
N HIS A 6 -30.29 -14.40 -0.71
CA HIS A 6 -30.26 -13.59 -1.90
C HIS A 6 -30.41 -12.13 -1.46
N THR A 7 -29.30 -11.42 -1.30
CA THR A 7 -29.31 -9.95 -1.27
C THR A 7 -29.32 -9.42 -2.71
N SER A 8 -30.31 -9.84 -3.49
CA SER A 8 -30.68 -9.13 -4.70
C SER A 8 -31.63 -8.03 -4.27
N ASP A 9 -31.13 -6.85 -3.95
CA ASP A 9 -32.04 -5.72 -3.80
C ASP A 9 -31.38 -4.37 -3.99
N LEU A 10 -32.05 -3.51 -4.76
CA LEU A 10 -31.97 -2.05 -4.85
C LEU A 10 -30.59 -1.38 -4.98
N SER A 11 -29.50 -2.06 -4.64
CA SER A 11 -28.12 -1.55 -4.73
C SER A 11 -27.46 -1.80 -6.08
N GLY A 12 -28.01 -2.66 -6.94
CA GLY A 12 -27.37 -3.08 -8.19
C GLY A 12 -26.12 -3.93 -8.00
N MET A 13 -25.97 -4.56 -6.83
CA MET A 13 -24.89 -5.48 -6.47
C MET A 13 -25.46 -6.83 -6.07
N GLU A 14 -24.90 -7.91 -6.59
CA GLU A 14 -25.16 -9.30 -6.21
C GLU A 14 -23.87 -9.94 -5.70
N VAL A 15 -23.89 -10.58 -4.54
CA VAL A 15 -22.75 -11.29 -3.97
C VAL A 15 -23.20 -12.66 -3.50
N LEU A 16 -22.48 -13.71 -3.93
CA LEU A 16 -22.78 -15.12 -3.67
C LEU A 16 -21.57 -15.80 -3.05
N ASP A 17 -21.75 -16.45 -1.90
CA ASP A 17 -20.72 -17.25 -1.26
C ASP A 17 -20.42 -18.50 -2.10
N LEU A 18 -19.16 -18.65 -2.52
CA LEU A 18 -18.72 -19.78 -3.37
C LEU A 18 -18.95 -21.14 -2.72
N SER A 19 -18.82 -21.23 -1.39
CA SER A 19 -18.96 -22.48 -0.65
C SER A 19 -20.38 -23.04 -0.63
N THR A 20 -21.37 -22.15 -0.80
CA THR A 20 -22.78 -22.49 -0.79
C THR A 20 -23.45 -22.50 -2.17
N TYR A 21 -22.78 -21.91 -3.17
CA TYR A 21 -23.33 -21.78 -4.52
C TYR A 21 -23.04 -23.00 -5.39
N ALA A 22 -23.92 -24.00 -5.34
CA ALA A 22 -23.76 -25.27 -6.03
C ALA A 22 -23.60 -25.17 -7.56
N GLU A 23 -24.08 -24.09 -8.20
CA GLU A 23 -23.93 -23.90 -9.65
C GLU A 23 -22.49 -23.59 -10.04
N PHE A 24 -21.68 -23.03 -9.15
CA PHE A 24 -20.27 -22.76 -9.44
C PHE A 24 -19.49 -24.03 -9.75
N SER A 25 -19.75 -25.12 -9.00
CA SER A 25 -19.12 -26.41 -9.23
C SER A 25 -19.54 -27.07 -10.57
N ARG A 26 -20.64 -26.60 -11.17
CA ARG A 26 -21.17 -27.10 -12.46
C ARG A 26 -20.73 -26.27 -13.64
N ARG A 27 -20.05 -25.15 -13.41
CA ARG A 27 -19.52 -24.33 -14.52
C ARG A 27 -18.53 -25.13 -15.34
N HIS A 28 -18.51 -24.88 -16.64
CA HIS A 28 -17.64 -25.61 -17.56
C HIS A 28 -16.18 -25.30 -17.27
N HIS A 29 -15.38 -26.36 -17.05
CA HIS A 29 -13.94 -26.23 -16.87
C HIS A 29 -13.26 -25.91 -18.18
N ARG A 30 -12.52 -24.82 -18.23
CA ARG A 30 -11.67 -24.47 -19.37
C ARG A 30 -10.36 -25.24 -19.27
N SER A 31 -9.85 -25.70 -20.43
CA SER A 31 -8.51 -26.28 -20.48
C SER A 31 -7.47 -25.26 -20.07
N ARG A 32 -6.59 -25.64 -19.16
CA ARG A 32 -5.52 -24.77 -18.65
C ARG A 32 -4.18 -25.13 -19.23
N ASP A 33 -3.37 -24.11 -19.47
CA ASP A 33 -1.98 -24.26 -19.85
C ASP A 33 -1.10 -24.18 -18.59
N VAL A 34 -0.71 -25.36 -18.10
CA VAL A 34 0.12 -25.50 -16.88
C VAL A 34 1.51 -24.86 -17.09
N VAL A 35 2.04 -24.87 -18.30
CA VAL A 35 3.33 -24.24 -18.60
C VAL A 35 3.22 -22.74 -18.39
N ARG A 36 2.16 -22.15 -18.89
CA ARG A 36 1.88 -20.71 -18.71
C ARG A 36 1.69 -20.32 -17.24
N GLU A 37 1.06 -21.19 -16.43
CA GLU A 37 0.93 -20.97 -14.98
C GLU A 37 2.32 -20.98 -14.30
N ILE A 38 3.17 -21.95 -14.64
CA ILE A 38 4.53 -22.05 -14.09
C ILE A 38 5.36 -20.82 -14.49
N GLU A 39 5.34 -20.42 -15.75
CA GLU A 39 6.04 -19.23 -16.24
C GLU A 39 5.59 -17.96 -15.50
N ALA A 40 4.29 -17.81 -15.25
CA ALA A 40 3.73 -16.71 -14.49
C ALA A 40 4.24 -16.67 -13.04
N LEU A 41 4.28 -17.82 -12.37
CA LEU A 41 4.83 -17.93 -11.01
C LEU A 41 6.34 -17.65 -10.95
N GLN A 42 7.10 -18.10 -11.95
CA GLN A 42 8.54 -17.78 -12.07
C GLN A 42 8.75 -16.28 -12.26
N ARG A 43 7.91 -15.63 -13.08
CA ARG A 43 7.94 -14.20 -13.29
C ARG A 43 7.61 -13.43 -12.00
N LEU A 44 6.61 -13.85 -11.23
CA LEU A 44 6.31 -13.27 -9.91
C LEU A 44 7.51 -13.39 -8.97
N ALA A 45 8.12 -14.57 -8.87
CA ALA A 45 9.29 -14.77 -8.02
C ALA A 45 10.47 -13.88 -8.43
N HIS A 46 10.67 -13.71 -9.74
CA HIS A 46 11.72 -12.83 -10.27
C HIS A 46 11.44 -11.35 -9.90
N VAL A 47 10.22 -10.85 -10.15
CA VAL A 47 9.84 -9.46 -9.82
C VAL A 47 9.94 -9.22 -8.31
N PHE A 48 9.50 -10.17 -7.49
CA PHE A 48 9.62 -10.06 -6.03
C PHE A 48 11.07 -9.88 -5.57
N ALA A 49 12.02 -10.55 -6.24
CA ALA A 49 13.44 -10.47 -5.90
C ALA A 49 14.15 -9.21 -6.46
N THR A 50 13.71 -8.70 -7.63
CA THR A 50 14.45 -7.66 -8.38
C THR A 50 13.80 -6.28 -8.32
N ASP A 51 12.48 -6.20 -8.22
CA ASP A 51 11.71 -4.95 -8.22
C ASP A 51 10.46 -5.08 -7.33
N PRO A 52 10.64 -5.25 -6.00
CA PRO A 52 9.54 -5.45 -5.05
C PRO A 52 8.39 -4.42 -5.14
N PRO A 53 8.64 -3.12 -5.43
CA PRO A 53 7.56 -2.15 -5.59
C PRO A 53 6.55 -2.47 -6.69
N LYS A 54 6.95 -3.24 -7.72
CA LYS A 54 6.07 -3.61 -8.83
C LYS A 54 5.30 -4.90 -8.61
N ILE A 55 5.55 -5.63 -7.52
CA ILE A 55 5.01 -6.98 -7.33
C ILE A 55 3.48 -7.02 -7.33
N LEU A 56 2.80 -6.05 -6.72
CA LEU A 56 1.34 -6.02 -6.65
C LEU A 56 0.73 -5.79 -8.05
N GLN A 57 1.32 -4.90 -8.84
CA GLN A 57 0.86 -4.65 -10.21
C GLN A 57 1.11 -5.87 -11.11
N GLU A 58 2.25 -6.52 -10.98
CA GLU A 58 2.57 -7.75 -11.70
C GLU A 58 1.61 -8.89 -11.36
N LEU A 59 1.27 -9.01 -10.07
CA LEU A 59 0.35 -10.02 -9.57
C LEU A 59 -1.06 -9.83 -10.13
N VAL A 60 -1.53 -8.59 -10.25
CA VAL A 60 -2.82 -8.25 -10.87
C VAL A 60 -2.80 -8.59 -12.36
N SER A 61 -1.76 -8.21 -13.10
CA SER A 61 -1.62 -8.50 -14.53
C SER A 61 -1.59 -10.01 -14.80
N ILE A 62 -0.90 -10.78 -13.97
CA ILE A 62 -0.86 -12.24 -14.04
C ILE A 62 -2.23 -12.84 -13.71
N SER A 63 -2.93 -12.35 -12.68
CA SER A 63 -4.27 -12.80 -12.31
C SER A 63 -5.24 -12.62 -13.49
N MET A 64 -5.20 -11.46 -14.14
CA MET A 64 -6.00 -11.17 -15.32
C MET A 64 -5.68 -12.12 -16.47
N ALA A 65 -4.39 -12.34 -16.77
CA ALA A 65 -3.95 -13.18 -17.88
C ALA A 65 -4.26 -14.66 -17.67
N LEU A 66 -4.09 -15.20 -16.45
CA LEU A 66 -4.34 -16.60 -16.15
C LEU A 66 -5.82 -16.92 -16.06
N CYS A 67 -6.64 -16.02 -15.52
CA CYS A 67 -8.09 -16.21 -15.42
C CYS A 67 -8.83 -15.78 -16.70
N GLY A 68 -8.16 -15.14 -17.68
CA GLY A 68 -8.79 -14.61 -18.89
C GLY A 68 -9.80 -13.52 -18.57
N ALA A 69 -9.53 -12.73 -17.56
CA ALA A 69 -10.39 -11.66 -17.07
C ALA A 69 -10.20 -10.36 -17.87
N ASP A 70 -11.24 -9.52 -17.91
CA ASP A 70 -11.19 -8.20 -18.54
C ASP A 70 -10.53 -7.15 -17.66
N SER A 71 -10.60 -7.33 -16.33
CA SER A 71 -9.92 -6.50 -15.34
C SER A 71 -9.61 -7.30 -14.06
N ALA A 72 -8.63 -6.85 -13.31
CA ALA A 72 -8.25 -7.43 -12.03
C ALA A 72 -7.76 -6.35 -11.08
N GLY A 73 -7.72 -6.65 -9.78
CA GLY A 73 -7.16 -5.74 -8.79
C GLY A 73 -7.01 -6.33 -7.40
N ILE A 74 -6.34 -5.56 -6.56
CA ILE A 74 -6.14 -5.84 -5.15
C ILE A 74 -6.69 -4.66 -4.35
N SER A 75 -7.54 -4.96 -3.37
CA SER A 75 -8.08 -3.99 -2.42
C SER A 75 -7.48 -4.22 -1.04
N LEU A 76 -7.12 -3.13 -0.39
CA LEU A 76 -6.65 -3.08 0.99
C LEU A 76 -7.74 -2.49 1.88
N GLU A 77 -8.04 -3.13 2.99
CA GLU A 77 -8.92 -2.56 4.02
C GLU A 77 -8.15 -1.52 4.84
N GLU A 78 -8.73 -0.35 4.99
CA GLU A 78 -8.19 0.76 5.76
C GLU A 78 -9.25 1.30 6.73
N SER A 79 -8.80 1.79 7.88
CA SER A 79 -9.65 2.54 8.81
C SER A 79 -9.44 4.04 8.60
N THR A 80 -10.54 4.77 8.46
CA THR A 80 -10.49 6.25 8.44
C THR A 80 -10.17 6.80 9.84
N PRO A 81 -9.72 8.05 9.94
CA PRO A 81 -9.55 8.71 11.25
C PRO A 81 -10.84 8.75 12.10
N THR A 82 -12.00 8.64 11.47
CA THR A 82 -13.30 8.58 12.15
C THR A 82 -13.72 7.16 12.56
N GLY A 83 -12.85 6.15 12.34
CA GLY A 83 -13.12 4.75 12.67
C GLY A 83 -14.01 4.00 11.68
N GLN A 84 -14.34 4.59 10.54
CA GLN A 84 -15.05 3.90 9.47
C GLN A 84 -14.10 3.04 8.64
N THR A 85 -14.56 1.89 8.19
CA THR A 85 -13.80 0.98 7.32
C THR A 85 -14.05 1.33 5.85
N GLN A 86 -12.99 1.34 5.07
CA GLN A 86 -13.01 1.58 3.62
C GLN A 86 -12.03 0.65 2.91
N PHE A 87 -12.15 0.56 1.60
CA PHE A 87 -11.22 -0.20 0.76
C PHE A 87 -10.50 0.73 -0.20
N ARG A 88 -9.18 0.65 -0.24
CA ARG A 88 -8.36 1.30 -1.27
C ARG A 88 -7.92 0.27 -2.29
N TRP A 89 -8.05 0.59 -3.58
CA TRP A 89 -7.49 -0.21 -4.67
C TRP A 89 -5.99 0.09 -4.80
N ILE A 90 -5.15 -0.85 -4.35
CA ILE A 90 -3.69 -0.69 -4.30
C ILE A 90 -2.97 -1.20 -5.54
N ALA A 91 -3.64 -2.00 -6.37
CA ALA A 91 -3.21 -2.39 -7.71
C ALA A 91 -4.44 -2.70 -8.57
N THR A 92 -4.45 -2.26 -9.82
CA THR A 92 -5.55 -2.48 -10.78
C THR A 92 -5.02 -2.63 -12.19
N ASP A 93 -5.69 -3.47 -13.02
CA ASP A 93 -5.36 -3.64 -14.43
C ASP A 93 -6.65 -3.79 -15.26
N GLY A 94 -6.52 -3.71 -16.60
CA GLY A 94 -7.64 -3.73 -17.52
C GLY A 94 -8.42 -2.42 -17.54
N ALA A 95 -9.73 -2.48 -17.74
CA ALA A 95 -10.61 -1.30 -17.78
C ALA A 95 -10.65 -0.53 -16.44
N TYR A 96 -10.23 -1.16 -15.36
CA TYR A 96 -10.18 -0.54 -14.04
C TYR A 96 -8.83 0.12 -13.69
N SER A 97 -7.82 0.07 -14.58
CA SER A 97 -6.52 0.73 -14.39
C SER A 97 -6.61 2.22 -14.04
N PRO A 98 -7.53 3.03 -14.62
CA PRO A 98 -7.63 4.45 -14.29
C PRO A 98 -8.04 4.74 -12.84
N TYR A 99 -8.55 3.73 -12.13
CA TYR A 99 -9.07 3.88 -10.76
C TYR A 99 -8.10 3.39 -9.69
N LEU A 100 -6.81 3.23 -10.02
CA LEU A 100 -5.78 2.97 -9.02
C LEU A 100 -5.81 4.04 -7.91
N GLY A 101 -5.83 3.60 -6.66
CA GLY A 101 -5.95 4.47 -5.50
C GLY A 101 -7.38 4.88 -5.14
N ALA A 102 -8.39 4.48 -5.92
CA ALA A 102 -9.79 4.74 -5.59
C ALA A 102 -10.16 4.12 -4.23
N VAL A 103 -11.00 4.84 -3.51
CA VAL A 103 -11.46 4.45 -2.18
C VAL A 103 -12.96 4.16 -2.23
N LEU A 104 -13.35 2.99 -1.75
CA LEU A 104 -14.73 2.53 -1.72
C LEU A 104 -15.19 2.30 -0.27
N PRO A 105 -16.46 2.56 0.05
CA PRO A 105 -17.00 2.26 1.37
C PRO A 105 -17.00 0.74 1.63
N SER A 106 -16.82 0.34 2.89
CA SER A 106 -16.93 -1.08 3.27
C SER A 106 -18.38 -1.56 3.24
N LEU A 107 -19.31 -0.72 3.67
CA LEU A 107 -20.72 -1.04 3.67
C LEU A 107 -21.25 -1.10 2.22
N PHE A 108 -22.04 -2.11 1.94
CA PHE A 108 -22.64 -2.36 0.62
C PHE A 108 -21.62 -2.47 -0.51
N SER A 109 -20.46 -3.11 -0.25
CA SER A 109 -19.46 -3.41 -1.25
C SER A 109 -19.14 -4.90 -1.32
N PRO A 110 -18.76 -5.46 -2.49
CA PRO A 110 -18.35 -6.86 -2.60
C PRO A 110 -17.18 -7.18 -1.67
N CYS A 111 -16.19 -6.29 -1.55
CA CYS A 111 -15.04 -6.48 -0.67
C CYS A 111 -15.47 -6.54 0.81
N GLY A 112 -16.37 -5.67 1.25
CA GLY A 112 -16.89 -5.68 2.62
C GLY A 112 -17.64 -6.97 2.95
N THR A 113 -18.48 -7.45 2.04
CA THR A 113 -19.20 -8.73 2.19
C THR A 113 -18.22 -9.90 2.24
N CYS A 114 -17.21 -9.93 1.38
CA CYS A 114 -16.19 -10.95 1.33
C CYS A 114 -15.38 -11.03 2.65
N LEU A 115 -14.92 -9.90 3.18
CA LEU A 115 -14.14 -9.89 4.42
C LEU A 115 -14.99 -10.17 5.66
N SER A 116 -16.26 -9.76 5.67
CA SER A 116 -17.15 -10.07 6.80
C SER A 116 -17.49 -11.56 6.89
N SER A 117 -17.61 -12.25 5.76
CA SER A 117 -17.80 -13.71 5.70
C SER A 117 -16.48 -14.49 5.78
N SER A 118 -15.34 -13.83 5.53
CA SER A 118 -14.01 -14.47 5.38
C SER A 118 -14.02 -15.63 4.37
N ALA A 119 -14.86 -15.54 3.36
CA ALA A 119 -15.09 -16.57 2.36
C ALA A 119 -14.97 -16.01 0.94
N PRO A 120 -14.46 -16.81 -0.03
CA PRO A 120 -14.43 -16.43 -1.44
C PRO A 120 -15.84 -16.27 -1.98
N GLN A 121 -16.01 -15.28 -2.88
CA GLN A 121 -17.33 -14.92 -3.38
C GLN A 121 -17.33 -14.73 -4.89
N LEU A 122 -18.46 -15.05 -5.52
CA LEU A 122 -18.84 -14.51 -6.82
C LEU A 122 -19.60 -13.21 -6.63
N PHE A 123 -19.42 -12.26 -7.54
CA PHE A 123 -20.16 -11.01 -7.48
C PHE A 123 -20.50 -10.46 -8.87
N ARG A 124 -21.55 -9.68 -8.92
CA ARG A 124 -21.96 -8.88 -10.06
C ARG A 124 -22.26 -7.47 -9.60
N VAL A 125 -21.94 -6.50 -10.44
CA VAL A 125 -22.15 -5.09 -10.13
C VAL A 125 -22.72 -4.38 -11.34
N SER A 126 -23.87 -3.76 -11.20
CA SER A 126 -24.50 -3.00 -12.27
C SER A 126 -23.82 -1.63 -12.47
N LYS A 127 -24.02 -1.04 -13.64
CA LYS A 127 -23.58 0.35 -13.90
C LYS A 127 -24.18 1.33 -12.90
N LEU A 128 -25.42 1.14 -12.50
CA LEU A 128 -26.10 1.99 -11.50
C LEU A 128 -25.36 2.04 -10.16
N TYR A 129 -24.87 0.88 -9.68
CA TYR A 129 -24.07 0.84 -8.47
C TYR A 129 -22.76 1.62 -8.63
N LEU A 130 -22.03 1.40 -9.74
CA LEU A 130 -20.78 2.10 -10.02
C LEU A 130 -20.98 3.62 -10.08
N ASP A 131 -22.04 4.08 -10.75
CA ASP A 131 -22.39 5.50 -10.81
C ASP A 131 -22.68 6.07 -9.41
N THR A 132 -23.35 5.29 -8.54
CA THR A 132 -23.64 5.70 -7.16
C THR A 132 -22.38 5.92 -6.32
N ILE A 133 -21.33 5.11 -6.55
CA ILE A 133 -20.06 5.25 -5.85
C ILE A 133 -19.03 6.14 -6.59
N GLY A 134 -19.45 6.78 -7.69
CA GLY A 134 -18.64 7.72 -8.46
C GLY A 134 -17.55 7.08 -9.33
N VAL A 135 -17.72 5.79 -9.71
CA VAL A 135 -16.78 5.05 -10.56
C VAL A 135 -17.37 4.92 -11.96
N ASP A 136 -16.83 5.65 -12.91
CA ASP A 136 -17.27 5.56 -14.32
C ASP A 136 -16.57 4.42 -15.07
N ALA A 137 -16.84 3.19 -14.63
CA ALA A 137 -16.27 1.97 -15.20
C ALA A 137 -17.37 1.09 -15.80
N PRO A 138 -17.03 0.11 -16.68
CA PRO A 138 -18.00 -0.86 -17.17
C PRO A 138 -18.52 -1.75 -16.01
N PRO A 139 -19.77 -2.25 -16.13
CA PRO A 139 -20.36 -3.11 -15.10
C PRO A 139 -19.58 -4.43 -14.99
N VAL A 140 -19.78 -5.12 -13.86
CA VAL A 140 -19.23 -6.46 -13.64
C VAL A 140 -20.33 -7.48 -13.89
N THR A 141 -20.18 -8.27 -14.95
CA THR A 141 -21.12 -9.33 -15.33
C THR A 141 -20.81 -10.66 -14.66
N ASP A 142 -19.56 -10.90 -14.34
CA ASP A 142 -19.09 -12.01 -13.50
C ASP A 142 -17.81 -11.58 -12.81
N GLY A 143 -17.70 -11.81 -11.52
CA GLY A 143 -16.53 -11.45 -10.72
C GLY A 143 -16.21 -12.54 -9.71
N LEU A 144 -14.93 -12.81 -9.49
CA LEU A 144 -14.42 -13.71 -8.48
C LEU A 144 -13.56 -12.91 -7.51
N LEU A 145 -13.86 -13.05 -6.22
CA LEU A 145 -13.26 -12.28 -5.13
C LEU A 145 -12.75 -13.21 -4.04
N ILE A 146 -11.48 -13.10 -3.72
CA ILE A 146 -10.81 -13.92 -2.70
C ILE A 146 -10.30 -13.03 -1.57
N PRO A 147 -10.64 -13.31 -0.31
CA PRO A 147 -10.08 -12.60 0.83
C PRO A 147 -8.64 -13.06 1.08
N TRP A 148 -7.80 -12.12 1.52
CA TRP A 148 -6.47 -12.40 2.05
C TRP A 148 -6.25 -11.64 3.36
N GLN A 149 -5.38 -12.19 4.22
CA GLN A 149 -5.00 -11.58 5.48
C GLN A 149 -3.55 -11.90 5.81
N VAL A 150 -2.84 -10.91 6.33
CA VAL A 150 -1.50 -11.05 6.90
C VAL A 150 -1.35 -10.12 8.10
N ASP A 151 -0.97 -10.67 9.24
CA ASP A 151 -0.91 -9.96 10.52
C ASP A 151 -2.26 -9.27 10.84
N GLN A 152 -2.27 -7.95 11.00
CA GLN A 152 -3.50 -7.16 11.21
C GLN A 152 -4.05 -6.56 9.90
N THR A 153 -3.38 -6.80 8.79
CA THR A 153 -3.74 -6.25 7.48
C THR A 153 -4.54 -7.26 6.70
N ARG A 154 -5.66 -6.85 6.12
CA ARG A 154 -6.50 -7.70 5.30
C ARG A 154 -7.04 -6.97 4.07
N GLY A 155 -7.41 -7.74 3.09
CA GLY A 155 -7.92 -7.21 1.84
C GLY A 155 -8.49 -8.29 0.95
N THR A 156 -8.68 -7.96 -0.31
CA THR A 156 -9.20 -8.87 -1.31
C THR A 156 -8.41 -8.78 -2.61
N ILE A 157 -8.31 -9.89 -3.33
CA ILE A 157 -7.90 -9.92 -4.73
C ILE A 157 -9.11 -10.31 -5.56
N TRP A 158 -9.27 -9.69 -6.72
CA TRP A 158 -10.42 -9.90 -7.56
C TRP A 158 -10.07 -9.91 -9.05
N VAL A 159 -10.83 -10.71 -9.80
CA VAL A 159 -10.87 -10.72 -11.27
C VAL A 159 -12.29 -10.55 -11.72
N ILE A 160 -12.51 -9.81 -12.82
CA ILE A 160 -13.85 -9.46 -13.31
C ILE A 160 -13.95 -9.56 -14.83
N ALA A 161 -15.16 -9.89 -15.29
CA ALA A 161 -15.58 -9.81 -16.65
C ALA A 161 -16.63 -8.71 -16.82
N HIS A 162 -16.60 -8.04 -17.98
CA HIS A 162 -17.52 -6.95 -18.30
C HIS A 162 -18.63 -7.35 -19.28
N VAL A 163 -18.44 -8.45 -20.00
CA VAL A 163 -19.35 -8.92 -21.04
C VAL A 163 -19.76 -10.37 -20.80
N ALA A 164 -18.79 -11.25 -20.55
CA ALA A 164 -19.04 -12.67 -20.35
C ALA A 164 -19.73 -12.95 -19.01
N CYS A 165 -20.80 -13.76 -19.04
CA CYS A 165 -21.44 -14.29 -17.84
C CYS A 165 -20.90 -15.69 -17.55
N GLN A 166 -20.72 -16.04 -16.27
CA GLN A 166 -20.20 -17.35 -15.84
C GLN A 166 -18.82 -17.69 -16.45
N LEU A 167 -17.95 -16.66 -16.55
CA LEU A 167 -16.61 -16.81 -17.10
C LEU A 167 -15.70 -17.64 -16.20
N PHE A 168 -15.76 -17.39 -14.87
CA PHE A 168 -14.83 -17.99 -13.93
C PHE A 168 -15.31 -19.36 -13.45
N ASP A 169 -14.36 -20.30 -13.32
CA ASP A 169 -14.59 -21.70 -12.90
C ASP A 169 -13.75 -22.07 -11.67
N GLN A 170 -13.78 -23.35 -11.26
CA GLN A 170 -13.04 -23.87 -10.12
C GLN A 170 -11.52 -23.74 -10.24
N GLU A 171 -10.99 -23.79 -11.47
CA GLU A 171 -9.55 -23.61 -11.71
C GLU A 171 -9.15 -22.14 -11.56
N ASP A 172 -9.99 -21.20 -11.97
CA ASP A 172 -9.77 -19.77 -11.70
C ASP A 172 -9.75 -19.48 -10.22
N TYR A 173 -10.66 -20.11 -9.47
CA TYR A 173 -10.65 -20.01 -8.00
C TYR A 173 -9.35 -20.55 -7.41
N ARG A 174 -8.88 -21.74 -7.84
CA ARG A 174 -7.63 -22.33 -7.37
C ARG A 174 -6.43 -21.41 -7.63
N ILE A 175 -6.33 -20.90 -8.84
CA ILE A 175 -5.26 -19.98 -9.25
C ILE A 175 -5.32 -18.69 -8.42
N LEU A 176 -6.48 -18.05 -8.37
CA LEU A 176 -6.63 -16.77 -7.69
C LEU A 176 -6.43 -16.90 -6.17
N ARG A 177 -6.79 -18.05 -5.59
CA ARG A 177 -6.53 -18.36 -4.18
C ARG A 177 -5.03 -18.39 -3.89
N SER A 178 -4.24 -19.04 -4.74
CA SER A 178 -2.78 -19.07 -4.61
C SER A 178 -2.19 -17.66 -4.76
N LEU A 179 -2.72 -16.86 -5.70
CA LEU A 179 -2.27 -15.48 -5.89
C LEU A 179 -2.69 -14.56 -4.73
N ALA A 180 -3.79 -14.85 -4.03
CA ALA A 180 -4.19 -14.15 -2.81
C ALA A 180 -3.15 -14.31 -1.68
N ASP A 181 -2.59 -15.51 -1.53
CA ASP A 181 -1.52 -15.77 -0.56
C ASP A 181 -0.25 -14.97 -0.93
N PHE A 182 0.09 -14.88 -2.22
CA PHE A 182 1.16 -14.01 -2.70
C PHE A 182 0.88 -12.52 -2.45
N ALA A 183 -0.36 -12.07 -2.64
CA ALA A 183 -0.76 -10.68 -2.36
C ALA A 183 -0.52 -10.33 -0.88
N ALA A 184 -0.89 -11.22 0.03
CA ALA A 184 -0.65 -11.05 1.46
C ALA A 184 0.84 -10.88 1.78
N ILE A 185 1.69 -11.76 1.22
CA ILE A 185 3.15 -11.71 1.38
C ILE A 185 3.71 -10.40 0.80
N ALA A 186 3.27 -10.00 -0.38
CA ALA A 186 3.74 -8.80 -1.06
C ALA A 186 3.38 -7.52 -0.29
N VAL A 187 2.15 -7.42 0.21
CA VAL A 187 1.70 -6.29 1.04
C VAL A 187 2.52 -6.19 2.33
N ARG A 188 2.74 -7.30 3.02
CA ARG A 188 3.59 -7.35 4.22
C ARG A 188 5.02 -6.88 3.92
N HIS A 189 5.61 -7.40 2.84
CA HIS A 189 6.96 -7.01 2.44
C HIS A 189 7.07 -5.52 2.13
N SER A 190 6.10 -4.95 1.39
CA SER A 190 6.04 -3.52 1.08
C SER A 190 5.96 -2.67 2.35
N ALA A 191 5.11 -3.05 3.31
CA ALA A 191 4.99 -2.35 4.59
C ALA A 191 6.30 -2.39 5.41
N GLN A 192 6.98 -3.55 5.45
CA GLN A 192 8.27 -3.69 6.13
C GLN A 192 9.37 -2.84 5.49
N GLN A 193 9.41 -2.77 4.16
CA GLN A 193 10.37 -1.93 3.43
C GLN A 193 10.14 -0.44 3.70
N GLU A 194 8.89 -0.01 3.74
CA GLU A 194 8.55 1.37 4.05
C GLU A 194 8.96 1.74 5.49
N GLU A 195 8.69 0.86 6.47
CA GLU A 195 9.09 1.05 7.86
C GLU A 195 10.62 1.17 7.99
N LEU A 196 11.38 0.26 7.35
CA LEU A 196 12.86 0.31 7.35
C LEU A 196 13.39 1.61 6.74
N THR A 197 12.78 2.08 5.65
CA THR A 197 13.16 3.34 5.00
C THR A 197 12.91 4.53 5.93
N GLN A 198 11.76 4.57 6.60
CA GLN A 198 11.43 5.62 7.57
C GLN A 198 12.38 5.61 8.77
N GLN A 199 12.68 4.42 9.33
CA GLN A 199 13.63 4.28 10.44
C GLN A 199 15.04 4.74 10.03
N THR A 200 15.49 4.39 8.84
CA THR A 200 16.79 4.81 8.32
C THR A 200 16.88 6.31 8.15
N ALA A 201 15.84 6.94 7.60
CA ALA A 201 15.74 8.39 7.46
C ALA A 201 15.73 9.11 8.83
N ALA A 202 14.97 8.59 9.80
CA ALA A 202 14.91 9.12 11.15
C ALA A 202 16.27 9.02 11.85
N ASN A 203 16.96 7.88 11.75
CA ASN A 203 18.29 7.68 12.32
C ASN A 203 19.33 8.62 11.69
N ALA A 204 19.30 8.82 10.38
CA ALA A 204 20.16 9.76 9.69
C ALA A 204 19.92 11.21 10.16
N ALA A 205 18.66 11.60 10.33
CA ALA A 205 18.29 12.92 10.85
C ALA A 205 18.79 13.14 12.29
N LEU A 206 18.66 12.12 13.16
CA LEU A 206 19.18 12.16 14.54
C LEU A 206 20.72 12.27 14.57
N ALA A 207 21.41 11.51 13.73
CA ALA A 207 22.87 11.58 13.62
C ALA A 207 23.34 12.99 13.19
N MET A 208 22.69 13.56 12.16
CA MET A 208 22.94 14.95 11.74
C MET A 208 22.68 15.96 12.87
N ALA A 209 21.56 15.82 13.58
CA ALA A 209 21.23 16.74 14.68
C ALA A 209 22.27 16.67 15.80
N ASN A 210 22.76 15.48 16.16
CA ASN A 210 23.82 15.31 17.15
C ASN A 210 25.15 15.91 16.69
N GLU A 211 25.55 15.69 15.44
CA GLU A 211 26.77 16.29 14.88
C GLU A 211 26.71 17.82 14.91
N LEU A 212 25.56 18.38 14.52
CA LEU A 212 25.33 19.83 14.54
C LEU A 212 25.36 20.37 15.97
N ALA A 213 24.75 19.67 16.93
CA ALA A 213 24.81 20.05 18.33
C ALA A 213 26.26 20.10 18.84
N HIS A 214 27.09 19.12 18.52
CA HIS A 214 28.52 19.11 18.85
C HIS A 214 29.29 20.25 18.18
N ARG A 215 29.05 20.51 16.89
CA ARG A 215 29.69 21.60 16.13
C ARG A 215 29.31 22.99 16.68
N ILE A 216 28.11 23.15 17.23
CA ILE A 216 27.65 24.41 17.85
C ILE A 216 28.16 24.53 19.31
N ASN A 217 28.08 23.46 20.09
CA ASN A 217 28.48 23.47 21.51
C ASN A 217 29.97 23.75 21.67
N ASN A 218 30.84 23.25 20.80
CA ASN A 218 32.28 23.47 20.88
C ASN A 218 32.67 24.95 20.86
N PRO A 219 32.30 25.79 19.85
CA PRO A 219 32.60 27.21 19.87
C PRO A 219 31.83 27.98 20.96
N LEU A 220 30.62 27.54 21.37
CA LEU A 220 29.90 28.12 22.48
C LEU A 220 30.67 27.94 23.79
N GLN A 221 31.21 26.76 24.05
CA GLN A 221 31.95 26.43 25.26
C GLN A 221 33.29 27.19 25.28
N SER A 222 33.98 27.30 24.13
CA SER A 222 35.16 28.15 23.96
C SER A 222 34.84 29.60 24.25
N LEU A 223 33.79 30.14 23.68
CA LEU A 223 33.31 31.51 23.87
C LEU A 223 33.00 31.80 25.36
N MET A 224 32.26 30.90 26.02
CA MET A 224 31.93 31.03 27.45
C MET A 224 33.21 31.06 28.32
N ASN A 225 34.17 30.19 28.08
CA ASN A 225 35.43 30.15 28.80
C ASN A 225 36.24 31.44 28.54
N THR A 226 36.34 31.88 27.31
CA THR A 226 37.09 33.08 26.91
C THR A 226 36.49 34.34 27.53
N VAL A 227 35.15 34.48 27.51
CA VAL A 227 34.46 35.61 28.16
C VAL A 227 34.64 35.57 29.68
N PHE A 228 34.58 34.40 30.29
CA PHE A 228 34.81 34.25 31.72
C PHE A 228 36.24 34.69 32.09
N LEU A 229 37.26 34.25 31.35
CA LEU A 229 38.64 34.63 31.60
C LEU A 229 38.86 36.14 31.41
N ALA A 230 38.27 36.72 30.33
CA ALA A 230 38.31 38.14 30.11
C ALA A 230 37.67 38.99 31.24
N SER A 231 36.62 38.44 31.89
CA SER A 231 35.94 39.11 33.01
C SER A 231 36.75 39.15 34.33
N GLN A 232 37.74 38.27 34.45
CA GLN A 232 38.61 38.21 35.64
C GLN A 232 39.66 39.35 35.70
N GLY A 233 39.83 40.07 34.58
CA GLY A 233 40.81 41.17 34.47
C GLY A 233 42.26 40.68 34.46
N GLY A 234 43.11 41.25 33.62
CA GLY A 234 44.51 40.88 33.48
C GLY A 234 45.12 41.45 32.21
N THR A 235 46.44 41.29 32.04
CA THR A 235 47.19 41.77 30.87
C THR A 235 46.70 41.16 29.57
N ASP A 236 46.03 39.99 29.63
CA ASP A 236 45.62 39.19 28.46
C ASP A 236 44.13 39.41 28.09
N ALA A 237 43.41 40.32 28.74
CA ALA A 237 41.96 40.53 28.52
C ALA A 237 41.64 40.92 27.06
N ALA A 238 42.54 41.64 26.37
CA ALA A 238 42.39 41.99 24.99
C ALA A 238 42.52 40.82 24.01
N ASP A 239 43.33 39.82 24.34
CA ASP A 239 43.51 38.61 23.56
C ASP A 239 42.30 37.67 23.72
N PHE A 240 41.79 37.54 24.95
CA PHE A 240 40.55 36.80 25.22
C PHE A 240 39.34 37.41 24.48
N ALA A 241 39.26 38.76 24.45
CA ALA A 241 38.20 39.45 23.71
C ALA A 241 38.26 39.17 22.22
N ARG A 242 39.47 39.15 21.61
CA ARG A 242 39.67 38.82 20.20
C ARG A 242 39.21 37.38 19.90
N GLN A 243 39.59 36.44 20.73
CA GLN A 243 39.19 35.03 20.57
C GLN A 243 37.68 34.85 20.70
N ALA A 244 37.02 35.56 21.60
CA ALA A 244 35.55 35.54 21.73
C ALA A 244 34.85 36.07 20.44
N VAL A 245 35.43 37.10 19.81
CA VAL A 245 34.91 37.57 18.49
C VAL A 245 35.07 36.51 17.42
N ASP A 246 36.22 35.85 17.31
CA ASP A 246 36.46 34.78 16.35
C ASP A 246 35.52 33.60 16.52
N ASP A 247 35.27 33.18 17.75
CA ASP A 247 34.32 32.08 18.02
C ASP A 247 32.88 32.48 17.71
N THR A 248 32.51 33.74 17.89
CA THR A 248 31.20 34.27 17.47
C THR A 248 31.04 34.27 15.96
N VAL A 249 32.10 34.62 15.21
CA VAL A 249 32.10 34.55 13.74
C VAL A 249 31.94 33.10 13.24
N LYS A 250 32.63 32.15 13.86
CA LYS A 250 32.48 30.71 13.53
C LYS A 250 31.06 30.24 13.79
N LEU A 251 30.47 30.58 14.91
CA LEU A 251 29.06 30.29 15.22
C LEU A 251 28.09 30.87 14.19
N SER A 252 28.31 32.12 13.82
CA SER A 252 27.48 32.80 12.79
C SER A 252 27.57 32.10 11.43
N ALA A 253 28.74 31.60 11.06
CA ALA A 253 28.94 30.85 9.82
C ALA A 253 28.21 29.50 9.86
N LEU A 254 28.30 28.77 10.98
CA LEU A 254 27.57 27.50 11.17
C LEU A 254 26.05 27.68 11.11
N VAL A 255 25.50 28.72 11.74
CA VAL A 255 24.07 29.05 11.67
C VAL A 255 23.63 29.37 10.24
N LYS A 256 24.44 30.11 9.48
CA LYS A 256 24.15 30.39 8.06
C LYS A 256 24.15 29.12 7.21
N GLU A 257 25.10 28.21 7.42
CA GLU A 257 25.16 26.91 6.74
C GLU A 257 23.88 26.10 7.00
N LEU A 258 23.41 26.04 8.25
CA LEU A 258 22.17 25.38 8.65
C LEU A 258 20.92 25.97 7.98
N LEU A 259 20.85 27.30 7.88
CA LEU A 259 19.73 27.97 7.23
C LEU A 259 19.71 27.73 5.71
N HIS A 260 20.86 27.51 5.08
CA HIS A 260 20.95 27.14 3.67
C HIS A 260 20.52 25.72 3.39
N LEU A 261 20.89 24.75 4.25
CA LEU A 261 20.42 23.37 4.16
C LEU A 261 18.89 23.25 4.23
N ARG A 262 18.24 24.09 5.03
CA ARG A 262 16.76 24.12 5.14
C ARG A 262 16.05 24.66 3.89
N LYS A 263 16.73 25.39 2.99
CA LYS A 263 16.13 25.92 1.76
C LYS A 263 16.26 24.98 0.55
N SER A 264 17.02 23.89 0.71
CA SER A 264 17.30 22.92 -0.36
C SER A 264 16.45 21.66 -0.27
N TYR A 265 15.55 21.59 0.71
CA TYR A 265 14.49 20.60 0.90
C TYR A 265 13.11 21.30 0.87
#